data_0bc582e8fd6ba5a9c8245373c56c5bac
#
_entry.id   0bc582e8fd6ba5a9c8245373c56c5bac
#
_cell.length_a   1.000
_cell.length_b   1.000
_cell.length_c   1.000
_cell.angle_alpha   90.00
_cell.angle_beta   90.00
_cell.angle_gamma   90.00
#
_symmetry.space_group_name_H-M   'P 1'
#
loop_
_entity.id
_entity.type
_entity.pdbx_description
1 polymer ?
#
loop_
_entity_poly.entity_id
_entity_poly.type
_entity_poly.pdbx_seq_one_letter_code
_entity_poly.pdbx_strand_id
1 'polypeptide(L)'
;ITDYYALKSISYPAEFFDSERVIPMIAENNSIKVLADGNLEVNGVASTKLTVGLRRLAARVDVVLKSKVDFGDASSSEFEGITFSNIPDRVPLVYGLPSDCLPSSWAYADPVLPYGGTAITRNVERKLTLADNADCFKIDPTLLTTEDKNNDLVWAVKVKKVILPSSFFSSKSDETNAINFTVNLIDKYSPSCKLKILSDPDYTLPANAKLDLTGIIREPLEV
;
A
#
# COMPACT_ATOMS: atom_id res chain seq x y z
N ILE A 1 -2.05 6.71 -27.36
CA ILE A 1 -3.01 5.62 -27.03
C ILE A 1 -4.00 5.60 -28.18
N THR A 2 -3.96 4.57 -28.98
CA THR A 2 -4.73 4.48 -30.23
C THR A 2 -6.13 3.90 -30.03
N ASP A 3 -6.33 3.19 -28.93
CA ASP A 3 -7.61 2.58 -28.60
C ASP A 3 -7.75 2.25 -27.11
N TYR A 4 -8.95 1.82 -26.72
CA TYR A 4 -9.28 1.47 -25.36
C TYR A 4 -8.53 0.22 -24.85
N TYR A 5 -8.18 -0.70 -25.73
CA TYR A 5 -7.41 -1.89 -25.36
C TYR A 5 -5.96 -1.54 -25.02
N ALA A 6 -5.36 -0.60 -25.77
CA ALA A 6 -4.05 -0.08 -25.44
C ALA A 6 -4.02 0.61 -24.06
N LEU A 7 -5.09 1.34 -23.70
CA LEU A 7 -5.22 1.92 -22.34
C LEU A 7 -5.24 0.84 -21.26
N LYS A 8 -5.92 -0.28 -21.49
CA LYS A 8 -6.02 -1.36 -20.52
C LYS A 8 -4.72 -2.12 -20.31
N SER A 9 -3.81 -2.11 -21.27
CA SER A 9 -2.50 -2.74 -21.15
C SER A 9 -1.47 -1.90 -20.41
N ILE A 10 -1.79 -0.63 -20.08
CA ILE A 10 -0.88 0.24 -19.34
C ILE A 10 -0.74 -0.24 -17.90
N SER A 11 0.50 -0.40 -17.48
CA SER A 11 0.85 -0.68 -16.09
C SER A 11 2.05 0.16 -15.69
N TYR A 12 2.18 0.42 -14.40
CA TYR A 12 3.30 1.13 -13.80
C TYR A 12 4.12 0.16 -12.98
N PRO A 13 5.43 0.06 -13.22
CA PRO A 13 6.31 -0.80 -12.43
C PRO A 13 6.43 -0.29 -10.99
N ALA A 14 6.74 -1.20 -10.07
CA ALA A 14 6.74 -0.93 -8.63
C ALA A 14 7.70 0.19 -8.21
N GLU A 15 8.81 0.38 -8.92
CA GLU A 15 9.78 1.44 -8.66
C GLU A 15 9.22 2.87 -8.82
N PHE A 16 8.12 3.06 -9.55
CA PHE A 16 7.44 4.36 -9.62
C PHE A 16 6.85 4.78 -8.27
N PHE A 17 6.66 3.84 -7.36
CA PHE A 17 6.09 4.09 -6.05
C PHE A 17 7.16 4.29 -4.97
N ASP A 18 8.43 4.23 -5.33
CA ASP A 18 9.55 4.39 -4.38
C ASP A 18 9.83 5.85 -4.03
N SER A 19 9.37 6.79 -4.85
CA SER A 19 9.54 8.21 -4.57
C SER A 19 8.19 8.90 -4.35
N GLU A 20 8.12 9.80 -3.38
CA GLU A 20 6.93 10.63 -3.16
C GLU A 20 6.64 11.59 -4.34
N ARG A 21 7.55 11.67 -5.32
CA ARG A 21 7.53 12.71 -6.35
C ARG A 21 6.57 12.44 -7.50
N VAL A 22 6.33 11.17 -7.82
CA VAL A 22 5.46 10.80 -8.96
C VAL A 22 4.65 9.56 -8.61
N ILE A 23 3.47 9.76 -8.05
CA ILE A 23 2.53 8.67 -7.83
C ILE A 23 1.55 8.66 -9.00
N PRO A 24 1.49 7.60 -9.81
CA PRO A 24 0.50 7.48 -10.87
C PRO A 24 -0.92 7.62 -10.33
N MET A 25 -1.76 8.33 -11.06
CA MET A 25 -3.15 8.55 -10.69
C MET A 25 -4.05 8.20 -11.86
N ILE A 26 -5.26 7.76 -11.52
CA ILE A 26 -6.33 7.55 -12.49
C ILE A 26 -7.55 8.36 -12.10
N ALA A 27 -8.27 8.87 -13.10
CA ALA A 27 -9.55 9.51 -12.87
C ALA A 27 -10.61 8.46 -12.52
N GLU A 28 -11.46 8.76 -11.55
CA GLU A 28 -12.67 8.00 -11.33
C GLU A 28 -13.60 8.12 -12.54
N ASN A 29 -14.27 7.01 -12.85
CA ASN A 29 -15.10 6.92 -14.04
C ASN A 29 -16.38 7.74 -13.84
N ASN A 30 -16.46 8.81 -14.63
CA ASN A 30 -17.71 9.52 -14.84
C ASN A 30 -18.18 9.25 -16.27
N SER A 31 -19.44 8.94 -16.46
CA SER A 31 -20.04 8.95 -17.79
C SER A 31 -20.15 10.41 -18.24
N ILE A 32 -19.32 10.78 -19.21
CA ILE A 32 -19.30 12.15 -19.74
C ILE A 32 -19.80 12.12 -21.16
N LYS A 33 -20.83 12.90 -21.42
CA LYS A 33 -21.37 13.12 -22.76
C LYS A 33 -21.28 14.61 -23.08
N VAL A 34 -20.68 14.91 -24.22
CA VAL A 34 -20.68 16.27 -24.75
C VAL A 34 -21.94 16.44 -25.61
N LEU A 35 -22.77 17.41 -25.26
CA LEU A 35 -23.99 17.71 -25.96
C LEU A 35 -23.71 18.62 -27.18
N ALA A 36 -24.64 18.64 -28.11
CA ALA A 36 -24.49 19.40 -29.36
C ALA A 36 -24.38 20.93 -29.14
N ASP A 37 -24.86 21.44 -28.02
CA ASP A 37 -24.75 22.83 -27.60
C ASP A 37 -23.45 23.17 -26.86
N GLY A 38 -22.55 22.21 -26.73
CA GLY A 38 -21.27 22.35 -26.03
C GLY A 38 -21.37 22.16 -24.49
N ASN A 39 -22.55 21.94 -23.95
CA ASN A 39 -22.73 21.57 -22.56
C ASN A 39 -22.32 20.12 -22.30
N LEU A 40 -22.16 19.77 -21.04
CA LEU A 40 -21.80 18.43 -20.57
C LEU A 40 -23.00 17.76 -19.91
N GLU A 41 -23.09 16.46 -20.08
CA GLU A 41 -23.89 15.59 -19.24
C GLU A 41 -22.93 14.68 -18.48
N VAL A 42 -22.94 14.75 -17.15
CA VAL A 42 -22.07 13.94 -16.28
C VAL A 42 -22.98 13.02 -15.47
N ASN A 43 -22.79 11.72 -15.65
CA ASN A 43 -23.63 10.69 -15.01
C ASN A 43 -25.13 10.89 -15.23
N GLY A 44 -25.53 11.32 -16.43
CA GLY A 44 -26.91 11.57 -16.78
C GLY A 44 -27.47 12.94 -16.33
N VAL A 45 -26.64 13.79 -15.72
CA VAL A 45 -27.05 15.12 -15.24
C VAL A 45 -26.34 16.19 -16.05
N ALA A 46 -27.13 17.17 -16.56
CA ALA A 46 -26.57 18.32 -17.27
C ALA A 46 -25.64 19.12 -16.34
N SER A 47 -24.47 19.49 -16.83
CA SER A 47 -23.46 20.21 -16.07
C SER A 47 -22.67 21.17 -16.96
N THR A 48 -22.33 22.33 -16.43
CA THR A 48 -21.41 23.29 -17.06
C THR A 48 -19.96 23.11 -16.59
N LYS A 49 -19.72 22.20 -15.64
CA LYS A 49 -18.40 21.93 -15.05
C LYS A 49 -18.16 20.43 -14.99
N LEU A 50 -16.93 20.03 -15.33
CA LEU A 50 -16.44 18.69 -15.11
C LEU A 50 -15.57 18.69 -13.85
N THR A 51 -16.00 17.93 -12.85
CA THR A 51 -15.18 17.61 -11.67
C THR A 51 -14.62 16.21 -11.86
N VAL A 52 -13.31 16.07 -11.87
CA VAL A 52 -12.64 14.78 -12.02
C VAL A 52 -11.94 14.44 -10.70
N GLY A 53 -12.39 13.36 -10.08
CA GLY A 53 -11.73 12.77 -8.91
C GLY A 53 -10.51 11.96 -9.37
N LEU A 54 -9.33 12.28 -8.84
CA LEU A 54 -8.11 11.50 -9.10
C LEU A 54 -7.83 10.59 -7.91
N ARG A 55 -7.55 9.33 -8.22
CA ARG A 55 -7.09 8.32 -7.26
C ARG A 55 -5.65 7.95 -7.53
N ARG A 56 -4.84 7.90 -6.48
CA ARG A 56 -3.47 7.38 -6.54
C ARG A 56 -3.50 5.86 -6.68
N LEU A 57 -2.66 5.31 -7.56
CA LEU A 57 -2.48 3.86 -7.70
C LEU A 57 -1.60 3.25 -6.59
N ALA A 58 -1.58 3.88 -5.46
CA ALA A 58 -0.76 3.50 -4.31
C ALA A 58 -1.54 3.67 -3.01
N ALA A 59 -1.07 3.00 -1.99
CA ALA A 59 -1.46 3.22 -0.60
C ALA A 59 -0.31 3.82 0.20
N ARG A 60 -0.64 4.66 1.17
CA ARG A 60 0.32 5.11 2.19
C ARG A 60 0.21 4.20 3.40
N VAL A 61 1.35 3.81 3.94
CA VAL A 61 1.43 3.01 5.17
C VAL A 61 2.24 3.80 6.20
N ASP A 62 1.64 4.08 7.34
CA ASP A 62 2.31 4.61 8.53
C ASP A 62 2.35 3.48 9.57
N VAL A 63 3.51 3.26 10.21
CA VAL A 63 3.70 2.15 11.15
C VAL A 63 4.13 2.71 12.51
N VAL A 64 3.55 2.18 13.58
CA VAL A 64 4.03 2.39 14.95
C VAL A 64 4.33 1.03 15.55
N LEU A 65 5.59 0.80 15.90
CA LEU A 65 6.01 -0.41 16.59
C LEU A 65 6.36 -0.06 18.02
N LYS A 66 6.00 -0.94 18.94
CA LYS A 66 6.24 -0.79 20.38
C LYS A 66 6.87 -2.09 20.91
N SER A 67 7.66 -1.99 21.98
CA SER A 67 8.32 -3.18 22.56
C SER A 67 8.50 -3.04 24.08
N LYS A 68 8.55 -4.19 24.77
CA LYS A 68 9.03 -4.32 26.16
C LYS A 68 10.55 -4.30 26.22
N VAL A 69 11.22 -4.65 25.12
CA VAL A 69 12.67 -4.56 25.01
C VAL A 69 13.04 -3.18 24.48
N ASP A 70 14.01 -2.56 25.11
CA ASP A 70 14.60 -1.32 24.60
C ASP A 70 15.64 -1.68 23.53
N PHE A 71 15.32 -1.37 22.28
CA PHE A 71 16.23 -1.59 21.15
C PHE A 71 17.22 -0.44 20.92
N GLY A 72 17.30 0.49 21.85
CA GLY A 72 18.22 1.63 21.76
C GLY A 72 17.66 2.80 20.93
N ASP A 73 18.54 3.77 20.73
CA ASP A 73 18.26 4.97 19.93
C ASP A 73 18.73 4.82 18.47
N ALA A 74 18.53 5.84 17.65
CA ALA A 74 18.88 5.79 16.24
C ALA A 74 20.37 5.57 15.94
N SER A 75 21.27 5.81 16.91
CA SER A 75 22.72 5.68 16.73
C SER A 75 23.27 4.31 17.11
N SER A 76 22.55 3.56 17.93
CA SER A 76 22.99 2.28 18.50
C SER A 76 21.86 1.25 18.57
N SER A 77 20.86 1.36 17.71
CA SER A 77 19.69 0.52 17.77
C SER A 77 19.95 -0.91 17.28
N GLU A 78 19.42 -1.89 18.00
CA GLU A 78 19.29 -3.26 17.51
C GLU A 78 18.12 -3.40 16.49
N PHE A 79 17.28 -2.40 16.36
CA PHE A 79 16.27 -2.31 15.32
C PHE A 79 16.92 -1.79 14.03
N GLU A 80 17.04 -2.65 13.03
CA GLU A 80 17.61 -2.28 11.73
C GLU A 80 16.60 -1.50 10.86
N GLY A 81 15.33 -1.91 10.89
CA GLY A 81 14.30 -1.31 10.04
C GLY A 81 13.10 -2.23 9.81
N ILE A 82 12.46 -2.04 8.66
CA ILE A 82 11.30 -2.83 8.25
C ILE A 82 11.42 -3.26 6.79
N THR A 83 10.76 -4.35 6.44
CA THR A 83 10.69 -4.85 5.07
C THR A 83 9.24 -5.16 4.70
N PHE A 84 8.83 -4.72 3.53
CA PHE A 84 7.63 -5.20 2.86
C PHE A 84 8.07 -6.10 1.71
N SER A 85 7.51 -7.29 1.60
CA SER A 85 7.77 -8.24 0.52
C SER A 85 6.48 -8.79 -0.08
N ASN A 86 6.60 -9.57 -1.13
CA ASN A 86 5.44 -10.03 -1.91
C ASN A 86 4.65 -8.88 -2.54
N ILE A 87 5.36 -7.80 -2.89
CA ILE A 87 4.79 -6.62 -3.55
C ILE A 87 4.63 -6.93 -5.05
N PRO A 88 3.51 -6.54 -5.69
CA PRO A 88 3.36 -6.68 -7.13
C PRO A 88 4.43 -5.87 -7.86
N ASP A 89 5.04 -6.45 -8.90
CA ASP A 89 6.07 -5.81 -9.72
C ASP A 89 5.53 -4.65 -10.56
N ARG A 90 4.21 -4.60 -10.73
CA ARG A 90 3.51 -3.52 -11.46
C ARG A 90 2.07 -3.37 -11.03
N VAL A 91 1.50 -2.21 -11.26
CA VAL A 91 0.08 -1.91 -11.04
C VAL A 91 -0.57 -1.53 -12.36
N PRO A 92 -1.59 -2.27 -12.81
CA PRO A 92 -2.37 -1.88 -13.97
C PRO A 92 -3.14 -0.59 -13.73
N LEU A 93 -3.13 0.31 -14.70
CA LEU A 93 -3.85 1.58 -14.61
C LEU A 93 -5.34 1.36 -14.31
N VAL A 94 -5.96 0.40 -14.97
CA VAL A 94 -7.41 0.14 -14.86
C VAL A 94 -7.81 -0.48 -13.52
N TYR A 95 -6.96 -1.28 -12.89
CA TYR A 95 -7.26 -1.90 -11.58
C TYR A 95 -7.22 -0.92 -10.40
N GLY A 96 -6.73 0.30 -10.60
CA GLY A 96 -6.85 1.35 -9.61
C GLY A 96 -8.26 1.91 -9.46
N LEU A 97 -9.20 1.51 -10.34
CA LEU A 97 -10.59 1.95 -10.28
C LEU A 97 -11.40 1.15 -9.25
N PRO A 98 -12.42 1.76 -8.64
CA PRO A 98 -13.40 1.05 -7.83
C PRO A 98 -14.06 -0.08 -8.62
N SER A 99 -14.47 -1.13 -7.91
CA SER A 99 -15.12 -2.30 -8.53
C SER A 99 -16.43 -1.95 -9.27
N ASP A 100 -17.13 -0.92 -8.83
CA ASP A 100 -18.34 -0.38 -9.47
C ASP A 100 -18.07 0.38 -10.77
N CYS A 101 -16.84 0.83 -10.97
CA CYS A 101 -16.39 1.48 -12.21
C CYS A 101 -15.83 0.49 -13.23
N LEU A 102 -15.64 -0.78 -12.85
CA LEU A 102 -15.14 -1.83 -13.72
C LEU A 102 -16.29 -2.72 -14.18
N PRO A 103 -16.30 -3.18 -15.43
CA PRO A 103 -17.18 -4.26 -15.82
C PRO A 103 -17.04 -5.44 -14.84
N SER A 104 -18.12 -6.11 -14.50
CA SER A 104 -18.12 -7.22 -13.55
C SER A 104 -17.15 -8.35 -13.92
N SER A 105 -16.85 -8.51 -15.22
CA SER A 105 -15.84 -9.42 -15.73
C SER A 105 -14.38 -9.03 -15.41
N TRP A 106 -14.15 -7.84 -14.84
CA TRP A 106 -12.81 -7.32 -14.53
C TRP A 106 -12.57 -7.21 -13.03
N ALA A 107 -13.64 -7.26 -12.25
CA ALA A 107 -13.53 -7.30 -10.83
C ALA A 107 -12.72 -8.55 -10.45
N TYR A 108 -11.45 -8.35 -10.14
CA TYR A 108 -10.57 -9.39 -9.59
C TYR A 108 -10.22 -10.55 -10.55
N ALA A 109 -10.19 -10.34 -11.87
CA ALA A 109 -9.53 -11.30 -12.74
C ALA A 109 -8.08 -11.49 -12.29
N ASP A 110 -7.58 -12.71 -12.35
CA ASP A 110 -6.23 -13.13 -11.99
C ASP A 110 -5.19 -12.06 -12.30
N PRO A 111 -4.01 -12.05 -11.62
CA PRO A 111 -2.95 -11.07 -11.79
C PRO A 111 -2.31 -11.05 -13.19
N VAL A 112 -3.08 -11.44 -14.18
CA VAL A 112 -2.77 -11.31 -15.60
C VAL A 112 -3.38 -9.98 -16.06
N LEU A 113 -2.56 -9.12 -16.64
CA LEU A 113 -3.09 -7.92 -17.27
C LEU A 113 -4.12 -8.33 -18.32
N PRO A 114 -5.35 -7.79 -18.25
CA PRO A 114 -6.33 -8.08 -19.28
C PRO A 114 -5.77 -7.69 -20.65
N TYR A 115 -6.15 -8.45 -21.67
CA TYR A 115 -5.82 -8.17 -23.08
C TYR A 115 -4.34 -8.34 -23.49
N GLY A 116 -3.68 -9.38 -23.01
CA GLY A 116 -2.35 -9.78 -23.47
C GLY A 116 -1.18 -9.00 -22.88
N GLY A 117 -1.40 -8.32 -21.77
CA GLY A 117 -0.33 -7.70 -20.99
C GLY A 117 0.55 -8.75 -20.29
N THR A 118 1.67 -8.29 -19.75
CA THR A 118 2.59 -9.13 -18.97
C THR A 118 1.94 -9.54 -17.65
N ALA A 119 2.09 -10.79 -17.25
CA ALA A 119 1.64 -11.28 -15.95
C ALA A 119 2.26 -10.47 -14.82
N ILE A 120 1.47 -10.16 -13.79
CA ILE A 120 1.95 -9.49 -12.58
C ILE A 120 2.61 -10.54 -11.71
N THR A 121 3.86 -10.31 -11.35
CA THR A 121 4.58 -11.12 -10.38
C THR A 121 4.64 -10.42 -9.03
N ARG A 122 4.89 -11.18 -7.95
CA ARG A 122 4.94 -10.66 -6.58
C ARG A 122 6.30 -10.95 -5.97
N ASN A 123 7.32 -10.45 -6.61
CA ASN A 123 8.72 -10.68 -6.26
C ASN A 123 9.46 -9.40 -5.83
N VAL A 124 8.74 -8.29 -5.70
CA VAL A 124 9.36 -7.03 -5.26
C VAL A 124 9.40 -6.98 -3.75
N GLU A 125 10.53 -6.51 -3.26
CA GLU A 125 10.79 -6.24 -1.85
C GLU A 125 11.15 -4.77 -1.66
N ARG A 126 10.64 -4.17 -0.59
CA ARG A 126 10.98 -2.83 -0.17
C ARG A 126 11.49 -2.86 1.26
N LYS A 127 12.80 -2.74 1.40
CA LYS A 127 13.49 -2.62 2.67
C LYS A 127 13.71 -1.14 2.99
N LEU A 128 13.36 -0.73 4.21
CA LEU A 128 13.67 0.58 4.77
C LEU A 128 14.51 0.36 6.02
N THR A 129 15.67 1.00 6.07
CA THR A 129 16.60 0.88 7.19
C THR A 129 16.80 2.23 7.88
N LEU A 130 17.13 2.21 9.15
CA LEU A 130 17.52 3.41 9.88
C LEU A 130 18.73 4.10 9.23
N ALA A 131 19.66 3.33 8.66
CA ALA A 131 20.86 3.86 8.04
C ALA A 131 20.57 4.62 6.74
N ASP A 132 19.71 4.07 5.87
CA ASP A 132 19.49 4.62 4.53
C ASP A 132 18.30 5.57 4.48
N ASN A 133 17.34 5.42 5.38
CA ASN A 133 16.05 6.11 5.37
C ASN A 133 15.75 6.83 6.69
N ALA A 134 16.74 7.42 7.34
CA ALA A 134 16.63 8.01 8.68
C ALA A 134 15.45 8.99 8.82
N ASP A 135 15.12 9.74 7.77
CA ASP A 135 14.01 10.71 7.75
C ASP A 135 12.62 10.05 7.77
N CYS A 136 12.53 8.76 7.48
CA CYS A 136 11.31 7.98 7.58
C CYS A 136 11.06 7.48 9.01
N PHE A 137 12.08 7.38 9.84
CA PHE A 137 12.01 6.79 11.17
C PHE A 137 12.05 7.85 12.27
N LYS A 138 11.30 7.58 13.34
CA LYS A 138 11.38 8.34 14.59
C LYS A 138 11.28 7.37 15.76
N ILE A 139 12.41 7.10 16.40
CA ILE A 139 12.43 6.40 17.69
C ILE A 139 12.08 7.44 18.75
N ASP A 140 10.99 7.22 19.47
CA ASP A 140 10.48 8.21 20.41
C ASP A 140 9.59 7.56 21.50
N PRO A 141 10.08 7.44 22.72
CA PRO A 141 9.30 6.90 23.84
C PRO A 141 8.01 7.69 24.15
N THR A 142 7.89 8.94 23.66
CA THR A 142 6.67 9.73 23.85
C THR A 142 5.48 9.22 23.03
N LEU A 143 5.72 8.29 22.09
CA LEU A 143 4.67 7.57 21.36
C LEU A 143 3.93 6.56 22.24
N LEU A 144 4.48 6.20 23.41
CA LEU A 144 3.87 5.28 24.35
C LEU A 144 2.79 6.00 25.15
N THR A 145 1.59 5.45 25.14
CA THR A 145 0.48 5.90 25.96
C THR A 145 0.67 5.49 27.43
N THR A 146 -0.18 5.97 28.31
CA THR A 146 -0.18 5.52 29.72
C THR A 146 -0.50 4.01 29.80
N GLU A 147 -1.41 3.51 28.96
CA GLU A 147 -1.74 2.09 28.90
C GLU A 147 -0.54 1.25 28.43
N ASP A 148 0.19 1.73 27.42
CA ASP A 148 1.40 1.05 26.96
C ASP A 148 2.43 0.90 28.06
N LYS A 149 2.65 1.96 28.85
CA LYS A 149 3.57 1.96 29.99
C LYS A 149 3.11 1.05 31.11
N ASN A 150 1.80 0.97 31.36
CA ASN A 150 1.22 0.03 32.32
C ASN A 150 1.36 -1.44 31.87
N ASN A 151 1.57 -1.67 30.57
CA ASN A 151 1.87 -2.97 29.99
C ASN A 151 3.38 -3.20 29.77
N ASP A 152 4.22 -2.44 30.48
CA ASP A 152 5.70 -2.53 30.45
C ASP A 152 6.33 -2.25 29.09
N LEU A 153 5.66 -1.54 28.19
CA LEU A 153 6.28 -1.12 26.94
C LEU A 153 7.21 0.09 27.21
N VAL A 154 8.44 -0.03 26.77
CA VAL A 154 9.52 0.95 27.07
C VAL A 154 10.08 1.60 25.82
N TRP A 155 9.91 0.98 24.66
CA TRP A 155 10.46 1.44 23.40
C TRP A 155 9.37 1.59 22.33
N ALA A 156 9.51 2.62 21.48
CA ALA A 156 8.61 2.80 20.34
C ALA A 156 9.32 3.47 19.17
N VAL A 157 8.95 3.06 17.97
CA VAL A 157 9.37 3.69 16.71
C VAL A 157 8.17 3.97 15.83
N LYS A 158 8.19 5.13 15.19
CA LYS A 158 7.23 5.50 14.14
C LYS A 158 7.95 5.52 12.80
N VAL A 159 7.38 4.82 11.82
CA VAL A 159 7.82 4.83 10.42
C VAL A 159 6.75 5.54 9.60
N LYS A 160 7.16 6.52 8.81
CA LYS A 160 6.29 7.35 7.99
C LYS A 160 6.73 7.33 6.54
N LYS A 161 5.88 7.86 5.66
CA LYS A 161 6.18 8.06 4.24
C LYS A 161 6.39 6.77 3.44
N VAL A 162 5.89 5.65 3.94
CA VAL A 162 5.93 4.42 3.16
C VAL A 162 4.82 4.47 2.14
N ILE A 163 5.19 4.41 0.88
CA ILE A 163 4.24 4.32 -0.24
C ILE A 163 4.42 2.94 -0.86
N LEU A 164 3.33 2.18 -0.92
CA LEU A 164 3.30 0.88 -1.57
C LEU A 164 2.36 0.92 -2.78
N PRO A 165 2.69 0.22 -3.87
CA PRO A 165 1.75 0.05 -4.97
C PRO A 165 0.49 -0.64 -4.49
N SER A 166 -0.67 -0.25 -5.03
CA SER A 166 -1.91 -0.96 -4.76
C SER A 166 -1.81 -2.42 -5.21
N SER A 167 -2.42 -3.32 -4.45
CA SER A 167 -2.32 -4.75 -4.66
C SER A 167 -3.71 -5.36 -4.71
N PHE A 168 -4.09 -5.84 -5.90
CA PHE A 168 -5.36 -6.50 -6.15
C PHE A 168 -5.12 -7.93 -6.65
N PHE A 169 -6.06 -8.83 -6.38
CA PHE A 169 -6.03 -10.21 -6.84
C PHE A 169 -7.45 -10.80 -6.83
N SER A 170 -7.64 -11.94 -7.48
CA SER A 170 -8.95 -12.52 -7.76
C SER A 170 -9.77 -12.85 -6.52
N SER A 171 -9.13 -13.25 -5.43
CA SER A 171 -9.78 -13.52 -4.15
C SER A 171 -9.18 -12.67 -3.06
N LYS A 172 -9.99 -11.82 -2.43
CA LYS A 172 -9.57 -10.98 -1.30
C LYS A 172 -9.04 -11.78 -0.12
N SER A 173 -9.51 -13.01 0.05
CA SER A 173 -9.10 -13.92 1.10
C SER A 173 -7.86 -14.76 0.77
N ASP A 174 -7.27 -14.57 -0.42
CA ASP A 174 -6.07 -15.31 -0.82
C ASP A 174 -4.85 -14.78 -0.08
N GLU A 175 -4.52 -15.44 1.00
CA GLU A 175 -3.39 -15.13 1.86
C GLU A 175 -2.03 -15.27 1.17
N THR A 176 -1.93 -16.07 0.10
CA THR A 176 -0.65 -16.28 -0.62
C THR A 176 -0.21 -15.02 -1.37
N ASN A 177 -1.17 -14.17 -1.74
CA ASN A 177 -0.94 -12.89 -2.41
C ASN A 177 -0.82 -11.70 -1.46
N ALA A 178 -0.93 -11.91 -0.15
CA ALA A 178 -0.78 -10.84 0.83
C ALA A 178 0.63 -10.24 0.82
N ILE A 179 0.73 -8.94 1.00
CA ILE A 179 2.01 -8.29 1.27
C ILE A 179 2.46 -8.70 2.67
N ASN A 180 3.71 -9.18 2.76
CA ASN A 180 4.32 -9.49 4.05
C ASN A 180 4.97 -8.23 4.63
N PHE A 181 4.89 -8.09 5.93
CA PHE A 181 5.56 -7.07 6.71
C PHE A 181 6.48 -7.73 7.72
N THR A 182 7.76 -7.36 7.69
CA THR A 182 8.80 -7.90 8.56
C THR A 182 9.45 -6.76 9.32
N VAL A 183 9.69 -6.98 10.60
CA VAL A 183 10.51 -6.11 11.45
C VAL A 183 11.92 -6.68 11.45
N ASN A 184 12.91 -5.92 11.00
CA ASN A 184 14.30 -6.37 10.93
C ASN A 184 15.02 -6.00 12.22
N LEU A 185 15.57 -6.99 12.91
CA LEU A 185 16.36 -6.85 14.12
C LEU A 185 17.77 -7.38 13.87
N ILE A 186 18.77 -6.69 14.41
CA ILE A 186 20.18 -7.12 14.30
C ILE A 186 20.40 -8.31 15.23
N ASP A 187 20.98 -9.38 14.69
CA ASP A 187 21.34 -10.61 15.41
C ASP A 187 20.20 -11.26 16.19
N LYS A 188 18.95 -10.98 15.80
CA LYS A 188 17.73 -11.52 16.43
C LYS A 188 16.76 -12.03 15.38
N TYR A 189 15.81 -12.86 15.86
CA TYR A 189 14.68 -13.27 15.02
C TYR A 189 13.86 -12.06 14.57
N SER A 190 13.65 -11.95 13.27
CA SER A 190 12.84 -10.88 12.65
C SER A 190 11.38 -11.30 12.52
N PRO A 191 10.46 -10.79 13.37
CA PRO A 191 9.07 -11.18 13.31
C PRO A 191 8.40 -10.66 12.03
N SER A 192 7.52 -11.47 11.46
CA SER A 192 6.78 -11.12 10.25
C SER A 192 5.29 -11.39 10.38
N CYS A 193 4.48 -10.62 9.65
CA CYS A 193 3.05 -10.85 9.52
C CYS A 193 2.58 -10.47 8.12
N LYS A 194 1.36 -10.89 7.77
CA LYS A 194 0.71 -10.51 6.52
C LYS A 194 -0.19 -9.30 6.74
N LEU A 195 -0.14 -8.35 5.82
CA LEU A 195 -1.05 -7.21 5.85
C LEU A 195 -2.45 -7.66 5.45
N LYS A 196 -3.44 -7.27 6.25
CA LYS A 196 -4.86 -7.50 5.95
C LYS A 196 -5.74 -6.37 6.48
N ILE A 197 -6.90 -6.19 5.88
CA ILE A 197 -7.93 -5.30 6.38
C ILE A 197 -8.73 -6.03 7.47
N LEU A 198 -8.92 -5.38 8.63
CA LEU A 198 -9.38 -6.02 9.86
C LEU A 198 -10.80 -6.61 9.82
N SER A 199 -11.71 -6.07 9.02
CA SER A 199 -13.13 -6.43 9.07
C SER A 199 -13.49 -7.71 8.31
N ASP A 200 -12.68 -8.10 7.33
CA ASP A 200 -12.83 -9.30 6.51
C ASP A 200 -11.45 -9.87 6.19
N PRO A 201 -11.31 -11.13 5.81
CA PRO A 201 -10.05 -11.67 5.33
C PRO A 201 -9.72 -11.05 3.96
N ASP A 202 -9.47 -9.75 3.93
CA ASP A 202 -9.10 -8.99 2.75
C ASP A 202 -7.62 -8.65 2.84
N TYR A 203 -6.83 -9.34 2.03
CA TYR A 203 -5.38 -9.14 1.92
C TYR A 203 -5.00 -8.20 0.78
N THR A 204 -5.97 -7.60 0.11
CA THR A 204 -5.70 -6.58 -0.91
C THR A 204 -5.21 -5.28 -0.29
N LEU A 205 -4.46 -4.50 -1.06
CA LEU A 205 -4.05 -3.15 -0.69
C LEU A 205 -4.72 -2.16 -1.63
N PRO A 206 -5.83 -1.53 -1.21
CA PRO A 206 -6.61 -0.68 -2.11
C PRO A 206 -5.84 0.58 -2.54
N ALA A 207 -6.13 1.03 -3.74
CA ALA A 207 -5.64 2.29 -4.26
C ALA A 207 -6.15 3.48 -3.42
N ASN A 208 -5.32 4.50 -3.28
CA ASN A 208 -5.60 5.73 -2.52
C ASN A 208 -5.90 5.50 -1.02
N ALA A 209 -5.58 4.32 -0.49
CA ALA A 209 -5.75 4.02 0.92
C ALA A 209 -4.64 4.65 1.79
N LYS A 210 -4.98 4.92 3.04
CA LYS A 210 -4.03 5.16 4.12
C LYS A 210 -4.21 4.07 5.17
N LEU A 211 -3.15 3.34 5.45
CA LEU A 211 -3.12 2.34 6.52
C LEU A 211 -2.26 2.85 7.66
N ASP A 212 -2.82 2.79 8.86
CA ASP A 212 -2.09 3.05 10.09
C ASP A 212 -1.92 1.69 10.81
N LEU A 213 -0.71 1.17 10.82
CA LEU A 213 -0.36 -0.09 11.45
C LEU A 213 0.20 0.17 12.84
N THR A 214 -0.29 -0.57 13.83
CA THR A 214 0.29 -0.57 15.17
C THR A 214 0.60 -2.01 15.57
N GLY A 215 1.84 -2.26 15.95
CA GLY A 215 2.31 -3.58 16.34
C GLY A 215 3.11 -3.54 17.65
N ILE A 216 3.05 -4.64 18.40
CA ILE A 216 3.91 -4.88 19.55
C ILE A 216 4.89 -5.98 19.15
N ILE A 217 6.18 -5.63 19.18
CA ILE A 217 7.26 -6.60 19.02
C ILE A 217 7.32 -7.38 20.34
N ARG A 218 7.00 -8.66 20.26
CA ARG A 218 7.15 -9.58 21.40
C ARG A 218 8.60 -10.04 21.45
N GLU A 219 9.09 -10.31 22.64
CA GLU A 219 10.39 -10.92 22.81
C GLU A 219 10.50 -12.15 21.92
N PRO A 220 11.62 -12.31 21.18
CA PRO A 220 11.87 -13.55 20.48
C PRO A 220 11.84 -14.67 21.52
N LEU A 221 11.04 -15.70 21.28
CA LEU A 221 11.20 -16.93 22.00
C LEU A 221 12.63 -17.40 21.70
N GLU A 222 13.46 -17.49 22.73
CA GLU A 222 14.74 -18.15 22.63
C GLU A 222 14.51 -19.56 22.09
N VAL A 223 15.21 -19.88 21.01
CA VAL A 223 15.18 -21.21 20.38
C VAL A 223 16.24 -22.06 21.04
#